data_7434d53c74d82f192b7e56d6b294e9fc
#
_entry.id   7434d53c74d82f192b7e56d6b294e9fc
#
_cell.length_a   1.000
_cell.length_b   1.000
_cell.length_c   1.000
_cell.angle_alpha   90.00
_cell.angle_beta   90.00
_cell.angle_gamma   90.00
#
_symmetry.space_group_name_H-M   'P 1'
#
loop_
_entity.id
_entity.type
_entity.pdbx_description
1 polymer ?
#
loop_
_entity_poly.entity_id
_entity_poly.type
_entity_poly.pdbx_seq_one_letter_code
_entity_poly.pdbx_strand_id
1 'polypeptide(L)'
;MSLVYLNNAATSYPKPECVTELAVRKMNALPSGQFRSAGILDDGDVFTECRQRIGHIIGTAEADRIFFSSGATESLNAIFIGLGINAAEIITTVTEHNSVLRPLYNLPDIKGEPVLLPCDACGRVDPERFEAEAKKGRTKALVLNHCSNVNGTIQDAGAFGEIAAKYGIFFILDASQSAGCIPVYADEWRVDALAFTGHKSMLGLQGTGGYYIRSGIPFQPMRYGGTGLDSSRIRYDDGVYEYETGTQNAMGIAALSEAAGYILDTGIENLLRD
;
A
#
# COMPACT_ATOMS: atom_id res chain seq x y z
N MET A 1 -0.96 37.03 6.95
CA MET A 1 -1.76 36.20 6.03
C MET A 1 -1.62 34.77 6.50
N SER A 2 -2.72 34.09 6.79
CA SER A 2 -2.67 32.65 7.09
C SER A 2 -2.34 31.90 5.79
N LEU A 3 -1.39 30.96 5.85
CA LEU A 3 -1.05 30.08 4.75
C LEU A 3 -2.23 29.11 4.50
N VAL A 4 -2.74 29.08 3.28
CA VAL A 4 -3.72 28.07 2.84
C VAL A 4 -2.97 27.00 2.05
N TYR A 5 -2.95 25.77 2.57
CA TYR A 5 -2.29 24.64 1.92
C TYR A 5 -3.31 23.79 1.15
N LEU A 6 -3.17 23.69 -0.17
CA LEU A 6 -4.10 22.98 -1.05
C LEU A 6 -3.47 21.81 -1.81
N ASN A 7 -2.30 21.33 -1.35
CA ASN A 7 -1.56 20.27 -2.05
C ASN A 7 -1.47 18.96 -1.23
N ASN A 8 -2.57 18.56 -0.58
CA ASN A 8 -2.63 17.34 0.22
C ASN A 8 -2.41 16.06 -0.61
N ALA A 9 -2.70 16.09 -1.91
CA ALA A 9 -2.40 14.99 -2.83
C ALA A 9 -0.89 14.68 -2.94
N ALA A 10 -0.03 15.68 -2.71
CA ALA A 10 1.42 15.49 -2.65
C ALA A 10 1.87 14.95 -1.28
N THR A 11 1.44 15.60 -0.21
CA THR A 11 1.61 15.17 1.20
C THR A 11 0.62 15.93 2.07
N SER A 12 0.06 15.31 3.09
CA SER A 12 -0.89 15.98 3.97
C SER A 12 -0.22 17.02 4.88
N TYR A 13 -0.87 18.18 5.08
CA TYR A 13 -0.45 19.23 5.98
C TYR A 13 -1.66 20.07 6.43
N PRO A 14 -1.76 20.41 7.75
CA PRO A 14 -0.89 19.94 8.85
C PRO A 14 -1.09 18.45 9.15
N LYS A 15 -0.14 17.85 9.84
CA LYS A 15 -0.33 16.53 10.46
C LYS A 15 -1.15 16.69 11.74
N PRO A 16 -1.94 15.68 12.16
CA PRO A 16 -2.54 15.69 13.49
C PRO A 16 -1.49 15.88 14.58
N GLU A 17 -1.82 16.67 15.61
CA GLU A 17 -0.89 17.00 16.70
C GLU A 17 -0.37 15.76 17.42
N CYS A 18 -1.26 14.78 17.68
CA CYS A 18 -0.88 13.51 18.31
C CYS A 18 0.22 12.77 17.53
N VAL A 19 0.20 12.83 16.18
CA VAL A 19 1.21 12.20 15.31
C VAL A 19 2.57 12.88 15.45
N THR A 20 2.60 14.22 15.45
CA THR A 20 3.83 14.99 15.56
C THR A 20 4.44 14.92 16.96
N GLU A 21 3.61 14.96 18.00
CA GLU A 21 4.04 14.80 19.38
C GLU A 21 4.63 13.41 19.66
N LEU A 22 3.95 12.34 19.14
CA LEU A 22 4.47 10.98 19.27
C LEU A 22 5.82 10.84 18.57
N ALA A 23 5.96 11.37 17.35
CA ALA A 23 7.22 11.31 16.61
C ALA A 23 8.36 11.95 17.39
N VAL A 24 8.17 13.16 17.95
CA VAL A 24 9.16 13.85 18.79
C VAL A 24 9.48 13.05 20.06
N ARG A 25 8.46 12.50 20.71
CA ARG A 25 8.64 11.66 21.91
C ARG A 25 9.49 10.42 21.61
N LYS A 26 9.20 9.72 20.51
CA LYS A 26 9.95 8.52 20.09
C LYS A 26 11.39 8.85 19.65
N MET A 27 11.65 10.02 19.07
CA MET A 27 13.02 10.48 18.76
C MET A 27 13.89 10.65 20.00
N ASN A 28 13.30 11.03 21.13
CA ASN A 28 14.00 11.27 22.40
C ASN A 28 13.95 10.05 23.36
N ALA A 29 13.28 8.97 22.97
CA ALA A 29 13.20 7.75 23.77
C ALA A 29 14.34 6.77 23.42
N LEU A 30 14.53 5.77 24.29
CA LEU A 30 15.43 4.66 23.95
C LEU A 30 14.93 3.93 22.67
N PRO A 31 15.85 3.52 21.79
CA PRO A 31 15.47 2.82 20.57
C PRO A 31 14.69 1.53 20.88
N SER A 32 13.45 1.45 20.41
CA SER A 32 12.67 0.22 20.38
C SER A 32 12.82 -0.42 19.00
N GLY A 33 13.40 -1.59 18.92
CA GLY A 33 13.48 -2.35 17.68
C GLY A 33 12.59 -3.58 17.77
N GLN A 34 11.97 -3.98 16.66
CA GLN A 34 10.99 -5.07 16.61
C GLN A 34 11.48 -6.37 17.28
N PHE A 35 12.81 -6.63 17.30
CA PHE A 35 13.38 -7.87 17.84
C PHE A 35 14.65 -7.68 18.70
N ARG A 36 15.33 -6.53 18.62
CA ARG A 36 16.61 -6.33 19.30
C ARG A 36 16.49 -5.79 20.73
N SER A 37 15.35 -5.26 21.09
CA SER A 37 15.06 -4.69 22.40
C SER A 37 13.92 -5.43 23.11
N ALA A 38 13.50 -6.59 22.61
CA ALA A 38 12.49 -7.41 23.27
C ALA A 38 12.90 -7.72 24.72
N GLY A 39 12.12 -7.24 25.67
CA GLY A 39 12.36 -7.41 27.11
C GLY A 39 12.99 -6.22 27.83
N ILE A 40 13.37 -5.12 27.14
CA ILE A 40 13.92 -3.94 27.80
C ILE A 40 12.85 -2.84 28.01
N LEU A 41 11.88 -2.74 27.09
CA LEU A 41 10.79 -1.78 27.16
C LEU A 41 9.47 -2.47 26.78
N ASP A 42 8.50 -2.38 27.68
CA ASP A 42 7.13 -2.87 27.46
C ASP A 42 6.31 -1.79 26.71
N ASP A 43 6.76 -1.40 25.55
CA ASP A 43 6.08 -0.38 24.71
C ASP A 43 4.99 -1.01 23.80
N GLY A 44 4.66 -2.30 24.01
CA GLY A 44 3.79 -3.07 23.13
C GLY A 44 4.43 -3.34 21.74
N ASP A 45 3.82 -4.20 20.96
CA ASP A 45 4.26 -4.44 19.58
C ASP A 45 3.59 -3.40 18.64
N VAL A 46 4.21 -2.23 18.54
CA VAL A 46 3.73 -1.12 17.71
C VAL A 46 3.58 -1.51 16.23
N PHE A 47 4.35 -2.49 15.77
CA PHE A 47 4.26 -2.97 14.39
C PHE A 47 2.98 -3.79 14.17
N THR A 48 2.69 -4.70 15.09
CA THR A 48 1.44 -5.49 15.04
C THR A 48 0.22 -4.59 15.19
N GLU A 49 0.25 -3.64 16.13
CA GLU A 49 -0.84 -2.67 16.31
C GLU A 49 -1.04 -1.81 15.04
N CYS A 50 0.04 -1.33 14.44
CA CYS A 50 -0.02 -0.56 13.20
C CYS A 50 -0.66 -1.38 12.06
N ARG A 51 -0.25 -2.66 11.89
CA ARG A 51 -0.86 -3.55 10.90
C ARG A 51 -2.35 -3.73 11.13
N GLN A 52 -2.77 -3.94 12.38
CA GLN A 52 -4.19 -4.10 12.72
C GLN A 52 -5.00 -2.86 12.36
N ARG A 53 -4.53 -1.67 12.74
CA ARG A 53 -5.17 -0.40 12.41
C ARG A 53 -5.26 -0.17 10.90
N ILE A 54 -4.17 -0.42 10.18
CA ILE A 54 -4.15 -0.33 8.71
C ILE A 54 -5.10 -1.36 8.09
N GLY A 55 -5.10 -2.60 8.59
CA GLY A 55 -6.04 -3.64 8.14
C GLY A 55 -7.50 -3.19 8.21
N HIS A 56 -7.91 -2.54 9.31
CA HIS A 56 -9.24 -1.95 9.41
C HIS A 56 -9.48 -0.83 8.38
N ILE A 57 -8.49 0.04 8.12
CA ILE A 57 -8.61 1.14 7.15
C ILE A 57 -8.75 0.63 5.72
N ILE A 58 -8.00 -0.42 5.36
CA ILE A 58 -8.04 -0.98 3.99
C ILE A 58 -9.06 -2.12 3.84
N GLY A 59 -9.78 -2.49 4.90
CA GLY A 59 -10.85 -3.48 4.86
C GLY A 59 -10.36 -4.91 4.63
N THR A 60 -9.30 -5.33 5.34
CA THR A 60 -8.83 -6.72 5.36
C THR A 60 -8.75 -7.29 6.77
N ALA A 61 -9.12 -8.56 6.91
CA ALA A 61 -8.93 -9.33 8.14
C ALA A 61 -7.49 -9.87 8.30
N GLU A 62 -6.70 -9.89 7.22
CA GLU A 62 -5.34 -10.45 7.17
C GLU A 62 -4.28 -9.37 7.49
N ALA A 63 -4.36 -8.74 8.66
CA ALA A 63 -3.45 -7.67 9.06
C ALA A 63 -1.96 -8.12 9.12
N ASP A 64 -1.70 -9.38 9.40
CA ASP A 64 -0.39 -10.01 9.37
C ASP A 64 0.23 -10.10 7.96
N ARG A 65 -0.59 -9.91 6.93
CA ARG A 65 -0.18 -9.85 5.52
C ARG A 65 0.11 -8.44 5.01
N ILE A 66 0.20 -7.46 5.92
CA ILE A 66 0.62 -6.08 5.63
C ILE A 66 2.11 -5.95 5.92
N PHE A 67 2.88 -5.45 4.96
CA PHE A 67 4.33 -5.27 5.02
C PHE A 67 4.67 -3.79 4.88
N PHE A 68 5.60 -3.30 5.72
CA PHE A 68 6.01 -1.91 5.70
C PHE A 68 7.07 -1.62 4.65
N SER A 69 7.02 -0.41 4.12
CA SER A 69 7.96 0.13 3.14
C SER A 69 8.17 1.62 3.35
N SER A 70 9.04 2.24 2.55
CA SER A 70 9.24 3.69 2.58
C SER A 70 8.11 4.49 1.90
N GLY A 71 7.14 3.81 1.28
CA GLY A 71 6.01 4.41 0.57
C GLY A 71 5.55 3.61 -0.63
N ALA A 72 4.49 4.07 -1.29
CA ALA A 72 3.84 3.34 -2.38
C ALA A 72 4.77 3.00 -3.56
N THR A 73 5.76 3.82 -3.86
CA THR A 73 6.71 3.51 -4.95
C THR A 73 7.51 2.23 -4.64
N GLU A 74 8.03 2.10 -3.42
CA GLU A 74 8.72 0.87 -3.01
C GLU A 74 7.75 -0.30 -2.95
N SER A 75 6.55 -0.08 -2.41
CA SER A 75 5.49 -1.09 -2.32
C SER A 75 5.12 -1.68 -3.68
N LEU A 76 4.89 -0.84 -4.69
CA LEU A 76 4.54 -1.28 -6.04
C LEU A 76 5.69 -2.02 -6.72
N ASN A 77 6.95 -1.56 -6.54
CA ASN A 77 8.11 -2.32 -7.00
C ASN A 77 8.19 -3.70 -6.32
N ALA A 78 7.96 -3.77 -4.99
CA ALA A 78 7.93 -5.03 -4.27
C ALA A 78 6.84 -5.97 -4.81
N ILE A 79 5.63 -5.44 -5.07
CA ILE A 79 4.51 -6.21 -5.63
C ILE A 79 4.87 -6.76 -7.03
N PHE A 80 5.37 -5.93 -7.93
CA PHE A 80 5.68 -6.37 -9.29
C PHE A 80 6.82 -7.39 -9.33
N ILE A 81 7.89 -7.15 -8.57
CA ILE A 81 9.02 -8.09 -8.48
C ILE A 81 8.56 -9.39 -7.81
N GLY A 82 7.80 -9.28 -6.71
CA GLY A 82 7.37 -10.43 -5.92
C GLY A 82 6.39 -11.35 -6.65
N LEU A 83 5.52 -10.80 -7.50
CA LEU A 83 4.61 -11.58 -8.33
C LEU A 83 5.30 -12.15 -9.59
N GLY A 84 6.37 -11.52 -10.09
CA GLY A 84 7.11 -11.99 -11.26
C GLY A 84 6.29 -12.04 -12.55
N ILE A 85 5.27 -11.17 -12.69
CA ILE A 85 4.39 -11.14 -13.87
C ILE A 85 4.97 -10.18 -14.91
N ASN A 86 5.04 -10.61 -16.18
CA ASN A 86 5.50 -9.75 -17.26
C ASN A 86 4.52 -8.60 -17.55
N ALA A 87 5.03 -7.42 -17.93
CA ALA A 87 4.19 -6.29 -18.28
C ALA A 87 3.19 -6.61 -19.42
N ALA A 88 3.59 -7.41 -20.40
CA ALA A 88 2.70 -7.86 -21.48
C ALA A 88 1.48 -8.68 -21.00
N GLU A 89 1.49 -9.17 -19.76
CA GLU A 89 0.40 -9.93 -19.14
C GLU A 89 -0.39 -9.06 -18.13
N ILE A 90 -0.11 -7.74 -18.09
CA ILE A 90 -0.74 -6.78 -17.18
C ILE A 90 -1.66 -5.84 -17.97
N ILE A 91 -2.85 -5.65 -17.45
CA ILE A 91 -3.74 -4.56 -17.83
C ILE A 91 -3.64 -3.47 -16.75
N THR A 92 -3.53 -2.24 -17.16
CA THR A 92 -3.58 -1.07 -16.28
C THR A 92 -4.29 0.09 -16.99
N THR A 93 -4.23 1.30 -16.46
CA THR A 93 -4.99 2.43 -17.00
C THR A 93 -4.09 3.58 -17.42
N VAL A 94 -4.60 4.47 -18.29
CA VAL A 94 -3.90 5.72 -18.66
C VAL A 94 -3.87 6.74 -17.51
N THR A 95 -4.61 6.49 -16.42
CA THR A 95 -4.70 7.38 -15.26
C THR A 95 -3.75 7.00 -14.13
N GLU A 96 -2.93 5.98 -14.34
CA GLU A 96 -1.99 5.50 -13.33
C GLU A 96 -0.89 6.53 -12.98
N HIS A 97 -0.48 6.50 -11.73
CA HIS A 97 0.68 7.26 -11.30
C HIS A 97 1.98 6.65 -11.84
N ASN A 98 3.03 7.46 -11.94
CA ASN A 98 4.36 7.03 -12.36
C ASN A 98 4.97 5.91 -11.50
N SER A 99 4.53 5.74 -10.25
CA SER A 99 4.93 4.62 -9.38
C SER A 99 4.42 3.26 -9.87
N VAL A 100 3.38 3.24 -10.71
CA VAL A 100 2.88 2.07 -11.43
C VAL A 100 3.56 1.94 -12.80
N LEU A 101 3.47 2.99 -13.63
CA LEU A 101 3.91 2.90 -15.02
C LEU A 101 5.42 2.70 -15.15
N ARG A 102 6.23 3.48 -14.42
CA ARG A 102 7.69 3.39 -14.55
C ARG A 102 8.26 2.02 -14.21
N PRO A 103 7.88 1.33 -13.14
CA PRO A 103 8.31 -0.05 -12.91
C PRO A 103 7.94 -0.99 -14.04
N LEU A 104 6.71 -0.92 -14.57
CA LEU A 104 6.25 -1.79 -15.64
C LEU A 104 7.06 -1.63 -16.96
N TYR A 105 7.63 -0.45 -17.20
CA TYR A 105 8.43 -0.17 -18.38
C TYR A 105 9.95 -0.28 -18.15
N ASN A 106 10.43 -0.33 -16.89
CA ASN A 106 11.88 -0.20 -16.62
C ASN A 106 12.46 -1.32 -15.75
N LEU A 107 11.65 -2.15 -15.08
CA LEU A 107 12.19 -3.28 -14.33
C LEU A 107 12.78 -4.33 -15.29
N PRO A 108 14.06 -4.74 -15.11
CA PRO A 108 14.79 -5.54 -16.09
C PRO A 108 14.18 -6.94 -16.31
N ASP A 109 13.53 -7.49 -15.29
CA ASP A 109 12.94 -8.82 -15.31
C ASP A 109 11.46 -8.82 -15.73
N ILE A 110 10.85 -7.65 -15.89
CA ILE A 110 9.47 -7.46 -16.36
C ILE A 110 9.51 -7.12 -17.85
N LYS A 111 8.98 -8.02 -18.70
CA LYS A 111 9.11 -7.91 -20.15
C LYS A 111 7.81 -7.53 -20.83
N GLY A 112 7.93 -6.84 -21.97
CA GLY A 112 6.83 -6.36 -22.80
C GLY A 112 6.22 -5.07 -22.27
N GLU A 113 5.05 -4.72 -22.77
CA GLU A 113 4.34 -3.49 -22.39
C GLU A 113 2.93 -3.82 -21.90
N PRO A 114 2.42 -3.13 -20.88
CA PRO A 114 1.08 -3.34 -20.37
C PRO A 114 0.03 -2.84 -21.35
N VAL A 115 -1.15 -3.43 -21.27
CA VAL A 115 -2.33 -2.90 -21.95
C VAL A 115 -2.87 -1.72 -21.14
N LEU A 116 -2.91 -0.54 -21.74
CA LEU A 116 -3.42 0.68 -21.11
C LEU A 116 -4.88 0.88 -21.49
N LEU A 117 -5.79 0.79 -20.52
CA LEU A 117 -7.20 1.09 -20.71
C LEU A 117 -7.40 2.61 -20.74
N PRO A 118 -8.15 3.13 -21.74
CA PRO A 118 -8.49 4.56 -21.78
C PRO A 118 -9.54 4.90 -20.73
N CYS A 119 -9.57 6.18 -20.34
CA CYS A 119 -10.62 6.74 -19.50
C CYS A 119 -11.54 7.69 -20.29
N ASP A 120 -12.66 8.05 -19.70
CA ASP A 120 -13.53 9.12 -20.18
C ASP A 120 -12.98 10.53 -19.85
N ALA A 121 -13.73 11.58 -20.19
CA ALA A 121 -13.37 12.98 -19.92
C ALA A 121 -13.27 13.31 -18.42
N CYS A 122 -13.89 12.51 -17.55
CA CYS A 122 -13.82 12.63 -16.10
C CYS A 122 -12.68 11.78 -15.49
N GLY A 123 -11.95 11.00 -16.27
CA GLY A 123 -10.92 10.09 -15.81
C GLY A 123 -11.44 8.74 -15.34
N ARG A 124 -12.71 8.39 -15.58
CA ARG A 124 -13.27 7.09 -15.23
C ARG A 124 -12.93 6.05 -16.27
N VAL A 125 -12.51 4.89 -15.81
CA VAL A 125 -12.23 3.73 -16.65
C VAL A 125 -13.47 2.82 -16.64
N ASP A 126 -13.88 2.39 -17.83
CA ASP A 126 -15.03 1.52 -18.00
C ASP A 126 -14.65 0.05 -17.70
N PRO A 127 -15.27 -0.60 -16.67
CA PRO A 127 -15.02 -2.01 -16.36
C PRO A 127 -15.30 -2.97 -17.52
N GLU A 128 -16.24 -2.65 -18.42
CA GLU A 128 -16.53 -3.50 -19.60
C GLU A 128 -15.33 -3.59 -20.55
N ARG A 129 -14.52 -2.50 -20.64
CA ARG A 129 -13.27 -2.52 -21.41
C ARG A 129 -12.25 -3.46 -20.81
N PHE A 130 -12.15 -3.50 -19.47
CA PHE A 130 -11.31 -4.47 -18.78
C PHE A 130 -11.80 -5.88 -19.05
N GLU A 131 -13.11 -6.14 -18.94
CA GLU A 131 -13.65 -7.47 -19.21
C GLU A 131 -13.38 -7.92 -20.65
N ALA A 132 -13.50 -7.01 -21.63
CA ALA A 132 -13.20 -7.31 -23.02
C ALA A 132 -11.73 -7.74 -23.26
N GLU A 133 -10.78 -7.10 -22.54
CA GLU A 133 -9.37 -7.52 -22.58
C GLU A 133 -9.13 -8.83 -21.82
N ALA A 134 -9.75 -9.01 -20.65
CA ALA A 134 -9.66 -10.22 -19.82
C ALA A 134 -10.10 -11.47 -20.59
N LYS A 135 -11.17 -11.37 -21.40
CA LYS A 135 -11.68 -12.45 -22.27
C LYS A 135 -10.67 -12.97 -23.28
N LYS A 136 -9.62 -12.19 -23.61
CA LYS A 136 -8.56 -12.65 -24.54
C LYS A 136 -7.63 -13.70 -23.92
N GLY A 137 -7.72 -13.94 -22.60
CA GLY A 137 -7.07 -15.03 -21.89
C GLY A 137 -5.55 -14.92 -21.74
N ARG A 138 -4.96 -13.74 -22.00
CA ARG A 138 -3.51 -13.49 -21.85
C ARG A 138 -3.14 -12.69 -20.60
N THR A 139 -4.13 -12.12 -19.93
CA THR A 139 -3.95 -11.25 -18.76
C THR A 139 -3.78 -12.07 -17.51
N LYS A 140 -2.75 -11.76 -16.71
CA LYS A 140 -2.51 -12.34 -15.39
C LYS A 140 -2.77 -11.36 -14.25
N ALA A 141 -2.57 -10.06 -14.50
CA ALA A 141 -2.82 -9.06 -13.47
C ALA A 141 -3.52 -7.81 -14.03
N LEU A 142 -4.36 -7.21 -13.19
CA LEU A 142 -4.87 -5.85 -13.31
C LEU A 142 -4.20 -4.98 -12.27
N VAL A 143 -3.74 -3.80 -12.66
CA VAL A 143 -3.31 -2.74 -11.75
C VAL A 143 -4.25 -1.55 -11.91
N LEU A 144 -4.84 -1.09 -10.80
CA LEU A 144 -5.82 -0.02 -10.79
C LEU A 144 -5.47 1.03 -9.73
N ASN A 145 -5.33 2.28 -10.15
CA ASN A 145 -5.32 3.42 -9.23
C ASN A 145 -6.75 3.68 -8.73
N HIS A 146 -7.00 3.48 -7.43
CA HIS A 146 -8.33 3.66 -6.85
C HIS A 146 -8.81 5.12 -6.89
N CYS A 147 -7.91 6.07 -6.63
CA CYS A 147 -8.23 7.51 -6.66
C CYS A 147 -7.10 8.28 -7.33
N SER A 148 -7.44 9.07 -8.34
CA SER A 148 -6.47 9.85 -9.10
C SER A 148 -5.90 11.01 -8.29
N ASN A 149 -4.58 11.13 -8.24
CA ASN A 149 -3.89 12.29 -7.66
C ASN A 149 -4.01 13.58 -8.51
N VAL A 150 -4.52 13.47 -9.73
CA VAL A 150 -4.62 14.59 -10.69
C VAL A 150 -5.98 15.27 -10.61
N ASN A 151 -7.05 14.51 -10.62
CA ASN A 151 -8.41 15.04 -10.70
C ASN A 151 -9.35 14.50 -9.63
N GLY A 152 -8.88 13.61 -8.73
CA GLY A 152 -9.67 13.04 -7.64
C GLY A 152 -10.70 12.00 -8.07
N THR A 153 -10.69 11.55 -9.33
CA THR A 153 -11.63 10.54 -9.80
C THR A 153 -11.43 9.23 -9.07
N ILE A 154 -12.51 8.68 -8.54
CA ILE A 154 -12.54 7.38 -7.84
C ILE A 154 -13.04 6.33 -8.84
N GLN A 155 -12.30 5.24 -8.98
CA GLN A 155 -12.67 4.08 -9.80
C GLN A 155 -13.55 3.11 -9.01
N ASP A 156 -14.43 2.40 -9.69
CA ASP A 156 -15.26 1.35 -9.09
C ASP A 156 -14.44 0.06 -8.89
N ALA A 157 -13.61 0.05 -7.83
CA ALA A 157 -12.71 -1.07 -7.54
C ALA A 157 -13.48 -2.40 -7.32
N GLY A 158 -14.71 -2.34 -6.82
CA GLY A 158 -15.56 -3.52 -6.65
C GLY A 158 -15.88 -4.19 -7.99
N ALA A 159 -16.36 -3.42 -8.97
CA ALA A 159 -16.66 -3.94 -10.30
C ALA A 159 -15.43 -4.55 -11.00
N PHE A 160 -14.27 -3.90 -10.86
CA PHE A 160 -13.01 -4.43 -11.39
C PHE A 160 -12.59 -5.73 -10.69
N GLY A 161 -12.74 -5.80 -9.35
CA GLY A 161 -12.42 -6.98 -8.57
C GLY A 161 -13.30 -8.19 -8.90
N GLU A 162 -14.60 -7.98 -9.13
CA GLU A 162 -15.51 -9.03 -9.58
C GLU A 162 -15.09 -9.61 -10.94
N ILE A 163 -14.72 -8.75 -11.88
CA ILE A 163 -14.26 -9.19 -13.21
C ILE A 163 -12.90 -9.90 -13.07
N ALA A 164 -11.95 -9.37 -12.30
CA ALA A 164 -10.65 -10.00 -12.08
C ALA A 164 -10.82 -11.42 -11.52
N ALA A 165 -11.64 -11.58 -10.48
CA ALA A 165 -11.94 -12.87 -9.89
C ALA A 165 -12.61 -13.85 -10.86
N LYS A 166 -13.55 -13.37 -11.68
CA LYS A 166 -14.24 -14.16 -12.71
C LYS A 166 -13.28 -14.80 -13.73
N TYR A 167 -12.19 -14.08 -14.06
CA TYR A 167 -11.20 -14.54 -15.04
C TYR A 167 -9.91 -15.07 -14.43
N GLY A 168 -9.82 -15.17 -13.08
CA GLY A 168 -8.62 -15.64 -12.40
C GLY A 168 -7.40 -14.70 -12.56
N ILE A 169 -7.65 -13.40 -12.63
CA ILE A 169 -6.66 -12.34 -12.82
C ILE A 169 -6.32 -11.74 -11.45
N PHE A 170 -5.03 -11.57 -11.12
CA PHE A 170 -4.60 -10.88 -9.91
C PHE A 170 -5.02 -9.42 -9.92
N PHE A 171 -5.66 -8.97 -8.86
CA PHE A 171 -6.09 -7.58 -8.70
C PHE A 171 -5.15 -6.83 -7.77
N ILE A 172 -4.42 -5.86 -8.32
CA ILE A 172 -3.48 -4.98 -7.62
C ILE A 172 -4.09 -3.59 -7.55
N LEU A 173 -4.29 -3.06 -6.33
CA LEU A 173 -4.89 -1.75 -6.08
C LEU A 173 -3.84 -0.75 -5.58
N ASP A 174 -3.64 0.37 -6.30
CA ASP A 174 -2.92 1.53 -5.75
C ASP A 174 -3.89 2.41 -4.95
N ALA A 175 -3.83 2.27 -3.62
CA ALA A 175 -4.64 3.02 -2.67
C ALA A 175 -3.90 4.24 -2.08
N SER A 176 -2.85 4.73 -2.74
CA SER A 176 -2.00 5.82 -2.24
C SER A 176 -2.74 7.13 -1.97
N GLN A 177 -3.86 7.38 -2.66
CA GLN A 177 -4.68 8.57 -2.45
C GLN A 177 -5.95 8.27 -1.66
N SER A 178 -6.39 7.02 -1.60
CA SER A 178 -7.67 6.65 -1.00
C SER A 178 -7.56 6.12 0.42
N ALA A 179 -6.54 5.31 0.72
CA ALA A 179 -6.38 4.74 2.06
C ALA A 179 -6.30 5.86 3.13
N GLY A 180 -7.24 5.85 4.06
CA GLY A 180 -7.35 6.82 5.14
C GLY A 180 -8.30 7.99 4.89
N CYS A 181 -8.77 8.24 3.65
CA CYS A 181 -9.76 9.28 3.38
C CYS A 181 -10.97 8.81 2.55
N ILE A 182 -10.85 7.68 1.85
CA ILE A 182 -11.95 7.09 1.11
C ILE A 182 -12.07 5.64 1.57
N PRO A 183 -13.28 5.11 1.78
CA PRO A 183 -13.45 3.71 2.15
C PRO A 183 -12.77 2.77 1.15
N VAL A 184 -12.01 1.80 1.67
CA VAL A 184 -11.36 0.73 0.92
C VAL A 184 -11.80 -0.59 1.54
N TYR A 185 -12.22 -1.54 0.73
CA TYR A 185 -12.76 -2.82 1.16
C TYR A 185 -12.00 -3.95 0.45
N ALA A 186 -10.72 -4.16 0.83
CA ALA A 186 -9.82 -5.05 0.10
C ALA A 186 -10.35 -6.48 0.02
N ASP A 187 -10.91 -7.03 1.10
CA ASP A 187 -11.46 -8.38 1.12
C ASP A 187 -12.74 -8.48 0.27
N GLU A 188 -13.67 -7.52 0.39
CA GLU A 188 -14.92 -7.49 -0.36
C GLU A 188 -14.66 -7.34 -1.87
N TRP A 189 -13.73 -6.45 -2.25
CA TRP A 189 -13.34 -6.24 -3.64
C TRP A 189 -12.39 -7.30 -4.18
N ARG A 190 -12.03 -8.30 -3.35
CA ARG A 190 -11.14 -9.40 -3.74
C ARG A 190 -9.79 -8.91 -4.24
N VAL A 191 -9.26 -7.90 -3.58
CA VAL A 191 -7.92 -7.36 -3.88
C VAL A 191 -6.87 -8.39 -3.48
N ASP A 192 -5.98 -8.73 -4.38
CA ASP A 192 -4.89 -9.66 -4.14
C ASP A 192 -3.64 -8.99 -3.59
N ALA A 193 -3.38 -7.76 -4.05
CA ALA A 193 -2.32 -6.92 -3.53
C ALA A 193 -2.76 -5.45 -3.48
N LEU A 194 -2.34 -4.71 -2.44
CA LEU A 194 -2.66 -3.30 -2.30
C LEU A 194 -1.42 -2.54 -1.86
N ALA A 195 -1.15 -1.40 -2.51
CA ALA A 195 -0.10 -0.47 -2.10
C ALA A 195 -0.70 0.78 -1.46
N PHE A 196 -0.05 1.28 -0.39
CA PHE A 196 -0.41 2.54 0.26
C PHE A 196 0.81 3.35 0.65
N THR A 197 0.61 4.64 0.95
CA THR A 197 1.66 5.53 1.46
C THR A 197 1.21 6.21 2.75
N GLY A 198 2.10 6.31 3.71
CA GLY A 198 1.77 6.83 5.03
C GLY A 198 1.60 8.35 5.09
N HIS A 199 2.27 9.10 4.20
CA HIS A 199 2.38 10.57 4.32
C HIS A 199 1.28 11.39 3.63
N LYS A 200 0.35 10.73 2.94
CA LYS A 200 -0.80 11.38 2.28
C LYS A 200 -2.04 11.24 3.18
N SER A 201 -3.10 10.67 2.67
CA SER A 201 -4.37 10.51 3.39
C SER A 201 -4.29 9.65 4.65
N MET A 202 -3.26 8.81 4.80
CA MET A 202 -2.95 8.11 6.05
C MET A 202 -2.38 9.01 7.15
N LEU A 203 -2.14 10.32 6.91
CA LEU A 203 -1.74 11.37 7.85
C LEU A 203 -0.43 11.13 8.61
N GLY A 204 0.32 10.07 8.29
CA GLY A 204 1.61 9.72 8.88
C GLY A 204 2.78 10.51 8.30
N LEU A 205 4.00 10.14 8.68
CA LEU A 205 5.22 10.81 8.25
C LEU A 205 5.68 10.36 6.86
N GLN A 206 6.44 11.20 6.17
CA GLN A 206 7.17 10.81 4.95
C GLN A 206 8.16 9.67 5.25
N GLY A 207 8.45 8.84 4.25
CA GLY A 207 9.29 7.66 4.44
C GLY A 207 8.58 6.50 5.14
N THR A 208 7.24 6.49 5.11
CA THR A 208 6.39 5.41 5.58
C THR A 208 5.35 5.03 4.53
N GLY A 209 4.98 3.77 4.52
CA GLY A 209 3.97 3.18 3.66
C GLY A 209 4.01 1.67 3.79
N GLY A 210 3.38 0.98 2.88
CA GLY A 210 3.36 -0.48 2.89
C GLY A 210 2.53 -1.06 1.77
N TYR A 211 2.47 -2.38 1.81
CA TYR A 211 1.65 -3.15 0.89
C TYR A 211 1.02 -4.35 1.60
N TYR A 212 -0.12 -4.73 1.14
CA TYR A 212 -0.84 -5.94 1.52
C TYR A 212 -0.71 -6.97 0.41
N ILE A 213 -0.51 -8.23 0.77
CA ILE A 213 -0.57 -9.38 -0.15
C ILE A 213 -1.48 -10.42 0.48
N ARG A 214 -2.58 -10.76 -0.18
CA ARG A 214 -3.54 -11.77 0.28
C ARG A 214 -2.84 -13.11 0.50
N SER A 215 -3.26 -13.84 1.54
CA SER A 215 -2.73 -15.17 1.83
C SER A 215 -2.90 -16.13 0.67
N GLY A 216 -1.99 -17.11 0.56
CA GLY A 216 -2.02 -18.11 -0.52
C GLY A 216 -1.50 -17.64 -1.88
N ILE A 217 -1.15 -16.37 -2.04
CA ILE A 217 -0.51 -15.87 -3.27
C ILE A 217 0.98 -16.18 -3.21
N PRO A 218 1.55 -16.90 -4.23
CA PRO A 218 2.99 -17.06 -4.36
C PRO A 218 3.66 -15.69 -4.52
N PHE A 219 4.56 -15.35 -3.61
CA PHE A 219 5.18 -14.05 -3.56
C PHE A 219 6.65 -14.18 -3.16
N GLN A 220 7.55 -13.46 -3.84
CA GLN A 220 8.97 -13.46 -3.55
C GLN A 220 9.41 -12.12 -2.95
N PRO A 221 10.39 -12.11 -2.00
CA PRO A 221 10.91 -10.87 -1.48
C PRO A 221 11.63 -10.06 -2.57
N MET A 222 11.41 -8.74 -2.59
CA MET A 222 12.10 -7.83 -3.49
C MET A 222 13.61 -7.75 -3.20
N ARG A 223 13.99 -7.92 -1.94
CA ARG A 223 15.36 -7.81 -1.45
C ARG A 223 15.59 -8.80 -0.33
N TYR A 224 16.86 -9.17 -0.14
CA TYR A 224 17.30 -10.07 0.91
C TYR A 224 18.20 -9.33 1.89
N GLY A 225 18.12 -9.66 3.19
CA GLY A 225 18.91 -9.02 4.24
C GLY A 225 18.58 -9.55 5.62
N GLY A 226 19.16 -8.94 6.66
CA GLY A 226 18.89 -9.34 8.04
C GLY A 226 17.47 -9.04 8.44
N THR A 227 16.80 -9.98 9.10
CA THR A 227 15.46 -9.82 9.66
C THR A 227 15.47 -9.41 11.15
N GLY A 228 16.63 -9.55 11.82
CA GLY A 228 16.76 -9.29 13.26
C GLY A 228 16.38 -10.47 14.16
N LEU A 229 15.90 -11.59 13.60
CA LEU A 229 15.41 -12.74 14.36
C LEU A 229 16.55 -13.75 14.69
N ASP A 230 17.10 -14.38 13.69
CA ASP A 230 18.11 -15.43 13.85
C ASP A 230 19.25 -15.22 12.86
N SER A 231 20.39 -14.74 13.36
CA SER A 231 21.58 -14.46 12.55
C SER A 231 22.30 -15.72 12.05
N SER A 232 21.99 -16.91 12.60
CA SER A 232 22.56 -18.18 12.17
C SER A 232 21.87 -18.74 10.92
N ARG A 233 20.65 -18.31 10.63
CA ARG A 233 19.90 -18.75 9.46
C ARG A 233 20.28 -17.97 8.21
N ILE A 234 20.84 -18.67 7.23
CA ILE A 234 21.21 -18.08 5.93
C ILE A 234 20.04 -18.14 4.94
N ARG A 235 19.18 -19.15 5.04
CA ARG A 235 17.99 -19.29 4.19
C ARG A 235 16.75 -18.85 4.96
N TYR A 236 15.86 -18.14 4.28
CA TYR A 236 14.56 -17.82 4.84
C TYR A 236 13.67 -19.06 4.86
N ASP A 237 12.86 -19.17 5.92
CA ASP A 237 11.69 -20.02 5.94
C ASP A 237 10.49 -19.16 5.54
N ASP A 238 9.41 -19.74 5.05
CA ASP A 238 8.21 -19.04 4.65
C ASP A 238 7.61 -18.21 5.82
N GLY A 239 7.94 -16.94 5.91
CA GLY A 239 7.52 -16.06 7.00
C GLY A 239 7.42 -14.60 6.63
N VAL A 240 6.58 -13.87 7.37
CA VAL A 240 6.28 -12.44 7.18
C VAL A 240 7.55 -11.58 7.16
N TYR A 241 8.56 -11.95 7.91
CA TYR A 241 9.79 -11.16 8.09
C TYR A 241 10.72 -11.14 6.87
N GLU A 242 10.51 -12.05 5.93
CA GLU A 242 11.31 -12.10 4.69
C GLU A 242 11.06 -10.88 3.79
N TYR A 243 9.88 -10.30 3.91
CA TYR A 243 9.45 -9.16 3.11
C TYR A 243 9.85 -7.81 3.71
N GLU A 244 10.28 -7.78 4.98
CA GLU A 244 10.67 -6.58 5.73
C GLU A 244 12.13 -6.61 6.19
N THR A 245 13.04 -6.93 5.29
CA THR A 245 14.47 -7.03 5.62
C THR A 245 15.11 -5.68 5.89
N GLY A 246 16.07 -5.65 6.81
CA GLY A 246 16.79 -4.47 7.25
C GLY A 246 16.21 -3.87 8.55
N THR A 247 16.85 -2.82 9.05
CA THR A 247 16.36 -2.08 10.22
C THR A 247 15.14 -1.26 9.83
N GLN A 248 14.02 -1.56 10.46
CA GLN A 248 12.75 -0.91 10.17
C GLN A 248 12.72 0.53 10.70
N ASN A 249 11.94 1.40 10.05
CA ASN A 249 11.66 2.76 10.50
C ASN A 249 10.67 2.78 11.68
N ALA A 250 11.12 2.31 12.84
CA ALA A 250 10.25 2.16 14.02
C ALA A 250 9.56 3.47 14.44
N MET A 251 10.25 4.60 14.35
CA MET A 251 9.66 5.92 14.66
C MET A 251 8.56 6.30 13.67
N GLY A 252 8.82 6.10 12.38
CA GLY A 252 7.84 6.37 11.33
C GLY A 252 6.62 5.46 11.43
N ILE A 253 6.82 4.17 11.75
CA ILE A 253 5.74 3.20 11.92
C ILE A 253 4.92 3.51 13.18
N ALA A 254 5.55 3.93 14.28
CA ALA A 254 4.84 4.39 15.46
C ALA A 254 3.95 5.62 15.15
N ALA A 255 4.49 6.60 14.43
CA ALA A 255 3.74 7.76 13.99
C ALA A 255 2.61 7.40 13.00
N LEU A 256 2.83 6.40 12.15
CA LEU A 256 1.80 5.89 11.23
C LEU A 256 0.69 5.14 11.99
N SER A 257 1.05 4.37 13.04
CA SER A 257 0.07 3.72 13.91
C SER A 257 -0.82 4.73 14.62
N GLU A 258 -0.21 5.82 15.15
CA GLU A 258 -0.96 6.90 15.79
C GLU A 258 -1.90 7.60 14.79
N ALA A 259 -1.42 7.88 13.59
CA ALA A 259 -2.21 8.46 12.52
C ALA A 259 -3.39 7.55 12.12
N ALA A 260 -3.14 6.25 12.00
CA ALA A 260 -4.19 5.27 11.70
C ALA A 260 -5.22 5.19 12.83
N GLY A 261 -4.80 5.25 14.10
CA GLY A 261 -5.69 5.37 15.26
C GLY A 261 -6.56 6.60 15.17
N TYR A 262 -5.96 7.77 14.92
CA TYR A 262 -6.68 9.03 14.74
C TYR A 262 -7.75 8.95 13.63
N ILE A 263 -7.42 8.32 12.49
CA ILE A 263 -8.37 8.13 11.38
C ILE A 263 -9.55 7.24 11.81
N LEU A 264 -9.28 6.15 12.52
CA LEU A 264 -10.32 5.21 12.98
C LEU A 264 -11.23 5.86 14.03
N ASP A 265 -10.65 6.59 14.98
CA ASP A 265 -11.40 7.29 16.04
C ASP A 265 -12.26 8.44 15.50
N THR A 266 -11.75 9.19 14.53
CA THR A 266 -12.46 10.29 13.88
C THR A 266 -13.53 9.77 12.91
N GLY A 267 -13.25 8.67 12.23
CA GLY A 267 -14.04 8.11 11.14
C GLY A 267 -13.75 8.78 9.79
N ILE A 268 -13.54 7.95 8.77
CA ILE A 268 -13.17 8.40 7.40
C ILE A 268 -14.18 9.39 6.84
N GLU A 269 -15.48 9.17 7.07
CA GLU A 269 -16.53 10.05 6.57
C GLU A 269 -16.51 11.45 7.21
N ASN A 270 -16.04 11.57 8.44
CA ASN A 270 -15.91 12.85 9.12
C ASN A 270 -14.70 13.63 8.61
N LEU A 271 -13.59 12.94 8.34
CA LEU A 271 -12.38 13.55 7.75
C LEU A 271 -12.61 14.12 6.34
N LEU A 272 -13.64 13.64 5.63
CA LEU A 272 -13.99 14.16 4.30
C LEU A 272 -14.82 15.45 4.36
N ARG A 273 -15.37 15.82 5.54
CA ARG A 273 -16.24 16.99 5.70
C ARG A 273 -15.50 18.26 6.13
N ASP A 274 -14.31 18.10 6.70
CA ASP A 274 -13.42 19.16 7.17
C ASP A 274 -12.37 19.53 6.11
#